data_7595251942257fda6328ae279cf7c633
#
_entry.id   7595251942257fda6328ae279cf7c633
#
_cell.length_a   1.000
_cell.length_b   1.000
_cell.length_c   1.000
_cell.angle_alpha   90.00
_cell.angle_beta   90.00
_cell.angle_gamma   90.00
#
_symmetry.space_group_name_H-M   'P 1'
#
loop_
_entity.id
_entity.type
_entity.pdbx_description
1 polymer ?
#
loop_
_entity_poly.entity_id
_entity_poly.type
_entity_poly.pdbx_seq_one_letter_code
_entity_poly.pdbx_strand_id
1 'polypeptide(L)'
;YKRQRYTTDGSIPTASSRVYDGPIVVKDSADIKAAIFRDGQLQGTPTEKKVDYHRGINKPIHYNSKLYSGYMAGGMNALLDGYRGGLTYLDGRWQGYLNDLDCVVDMGEVTDIHKVSSRFMQLIGPGVYQPGEVELLTSEDRESYISQGVIPTTISNTDKDLSFQEYTFNGDWKARYIPVSYTHLTLPTI
;
A
#
# COMPACT_ATOMS: atom_id res chain seq x y z
N TYR A 1 -5.45 -35.53 12.58
CA TYR A 1 -5.59 -34.22 13.20
C TYR A 1 -5.43 -33.13 12.17
N LYS A 2 -6.34 -32.15 12.10
CA LYS A 2 -6.31 -31.01 11.23
C LYS A 2 -5.43 -29.92 11.87
N ARG A 3 -4.34 -29.47 11.20
CA ARG A 3 -3.44 -28.42 11.71
C ARG A 3 -3.19 -27.38 10.61
N GLN A 4 -3.15 -26.12 11.02
CA GLN A 4 -2.69 -25.03 10.15
C GLN A 4 -1.17 -24.90 10.31
N ARG A 5 -0.49 -24.74 9.16
CA ARG A 5 0.95 -24.49 9.10
C ARG A 5 1.22 -23.30 8.23
N TYR A 6 2.32 -22.60 8.51
CA TYR A 6 2.67 -21.40 7.78
C TYR A 6 4.18 -21.26 7.55
N THR A 7 4.50 -20.41 6.59
CA THR A 7 5.85 -19.89 6.29
C THR A 7 5.77 -18.36 6.23
N THR A 8 6.91 -17.67 6.32
CA THR A 8 7.00 -16.19 6.26
C THR A 8 7.95 -15.72 5.16
N ASP A 9 8.48 -16.64 4.37
CA ASP A 9 9.46 -16.43 3.29
C ASP A 9 8.88 -16.66 1.89
N GLY A 10 7.55 -16.83 1.78
CA GLY A 10 6.86 -17.10 0.52
C GLY A 10 6.94 -18.56 0.04
N SER A 11 7.64 -19.44 0.75
CA SER A 11 7.65 -20.86 0.41
C SER A 11 6.28 -21.51 0.72
N ILE A 12 5.92 -22.54 -0.03
CA ILE A 12 4.69 -23.30 0.22
C ILE A 12 4.87 -24.10 1.52
N PRO A 13 3.96 -23.96 2.51
CA PRO A 13 4.04 -24.73 3.74
C PRO A 13 4.04 -26.23 3.48
N THR A 14 4.83 -26.96 4.27
CA THR A 14 4.90 -28.42 4.29
C THR A 14 4.38 -28.99 5.60
N ALA A 15 4.28 -30.30 5.70
CA ALA A 15 3.90 -30.96 6.96
C ALA A 15 4.89 -30.71 8.11
N SER A 16 6.13 -30.26 7.81
CA SER A 16 7.16 -29.89 8.80
C SER A 16 7.22 -28.39 9.09
N SER A 17 6.51 -27.53 8.34
CA SER A 17 6.48 -26.10 8.59
C SER A 17 5.89 -25.74 9.96
N ARG A 18 6.11 -24.49 10.40
CA ARG A 18 5.62 -24.02 11.72
C ARG A 18 4.11 -24.21 11.85
N VAL A 19 3.69 -24.65 13.02
CA VAL A 19 2.26 -24.76 13.36
C VAL A 19 1.75 -23.37 13.70
N TYR A 20 0.57 -23.02 13.19
CA TYR A 20 -0.11 -21.81 13.58
C TYR A 20 -0.84 -22.04 14.91
N ASP A 21 -0.43 -21.32 15.94
CA ASP A 21 -0.94 -21.40 17.31
C ASP A 21 -1.37 -20.03 17.86
N GLY A 22 -1.26 -18.97 17.05
CA GLY A 22 -1.64 -17.62 17.45
C GLY A 22 -1.13 -16.54 16.48
N PRO A 23 -1.24 -15.25 16.82
CA PRO A 23 -0.81 -14.16 15.97
C PRO A 23 0.65 -14.28 15.53
N ILE A 24 0.91 -14.07 14.25
CA ILE A 24 2.27 -14.06 13.69
C ILE A 24 2.83 -12.63 13.83
N VAL A 25 3.88 -12.49 14.65
CA VAL A 25 4.58 -11.21 14.79
C VAL A 25 5.55 -11.07 13.62
N VAL A 26 5.37 -9.99 12.84
CA VAL A 26 6.22 -9.63 11.70
C VAL A 26 7.06 -8.43 12.09
N LYS A 27 8.39 -8.54 11.95
CA LYS A 27 9.36 -7.47 12.25
C LYS A 27 10.06 -6.92 11.00
N ASP A 28 9.89 -7.59 9.87
CA ASP A 28 10.39 -7.25 8.56
C ASP A 28 9.34 -7.56 7.52
N SER A 29 9.52 -7.09 6.27
CA SER A 29 8.63 -7.46 5.17
C SER A 29 8.58 -8.97 5.01
N ALA A 30 7.38 -9.51 4.84
CA ALA A 30 7.16 -10.96 4.81
C ALA A 30 6.13 -11.36 3.76
N ASP A 31 6.36 -12.50 3.14
CA ASP A 31 5.40 -13.18 2.29
C ASP A 31 4.89 -14.42 3.05
N ILE A 32 3.73 -14.25 3.68
CA ILE A 32 3.16 -15.26 4.57
C ILE A 32 2.28 -16.19 3.73
N LYS A 33 2.60 -17.49 3.77
CA LYS A 33 1.72 -18.52 3.24
C LYS A 33 1.23 -19.43 4.36
N ALA A 34 -0.08 -19.71 4.36
CA ALA A 34 -0.71 -20.60 5.32
C ALA A 34 -1.48 -21.71 4.62
N ALA A 35 -1.41 -22.90 5.16
CA ALA A 35 -2.07 -24.08 4.60
C ALA A 35 -2.61 -24.99 5.69
N ILE A 36 -3.64 -25.77 5.34
CA ILE A 36 -4.24 -26.78 6.22
C ILE A 36 -3.64 -28.12 5.88
N PHE A 37 -3.26 -28.88 6.91
CA PHE A 37 -2.78 -30.26 6.80
C PHE A 37 -3.68 -31.19 7.58
N ARG A 38 -4.00 -32.35 6.99
CA ARG A 38 -4.65 -33.46 7.65
C ARG A 38 -3.79 -34.70 7.44
N ASP A 39 -3.40 -35.35 8.53
CA ASP A 39 -2.56 -36.56 8.53
C ASP A 39 -1.31 -36.42 7.66
N GLY A 40 -0.66 -35.25 7.74
CA GLY A 40 0.56 -34.91 7.03
C GLY A 40 0.34 -34.46 5.56
N GLN A 41 -0.87 -34.50 5.04
CA GLN A 41 -1.17 -34.12 3.65
C GLN A 41 -1.81 -32.74 3.56
N LEU A 42 -1.37 -31.96 2.57
CA LEU A 42 -1.93 -30.63 2.25
C LEU A 42 -3.40 -30.77 1.82
N GLN A 43 -4.24 -29.90 2.40
CA GLN A 43 -5.66 -29.81 2.08
C GLN A 43 -5.96 -28.45 1.42
N GLY A 44 -6.39 -28.51 0.16
CA GLY A 44 -6.74 -27.31 -0.61
C GLY A 44 -5.53 -26.48 -1.02
N THR A 45 -5.79 -25.23 -1.42
CA THR A 45 -4.77 -24.28 -1.86
C THR A 45 -4.28 -23.44 -0.67
N PRO A 46 -2.96 -23.21 -0.54
CA PRO A 46 -2.43 -22.28 0.45
C PRO A 46 -2.98 -20.86 0.26
N THR A 47 -3.24 -20.17 1.35
CA THR A 47 -3.56 -18.74 1.35
C THR A 47 -2.26 -17.95 1.47
N GLU A 48 -2.15 -16.86 0.71
CA GLU A 48 -0.99 -15.97 0.71
C GLU A 48 -1.38 -14.58 1.21
N LYS A 49 -0.47 -13.96 1.97
CA LYS A 49 -0.57 -12.57 2.38
C LYS A 49 0.80 -11.92 2.46
N LYS A 50 0.99 -10.85 1.68
CA LYS A 50 2.20 -10.04 1.71
C LYS A 50 2.05 -8.91 2.72
N VAL A 51 3.09 -8.70 3.51
CA VAL A 51 3.19 -7.62 4.47
C VAL A 51 4.46 -6.82 4.16
N ASP A 52 4.29 -5.53 3.87
CA ASP A 52 5.40 -4.59 3.70
C ASP A 52 5.65 -3.90 5.04
N TYR A 53 6.78 -4.22 5.65
CA TYR A 53 7.19 -3.56 6.89
C TYR A 53 7.96 -2.27 6.55
N HIS A 54 7.52 -1.15 7.10
CA HIS A 54 8.16 0.16 6.93
C HIS A 54 7.95 1.04 8.15
N ARG A 55 8.76 2.10 8.30
CA ARG A 55 8.71 3.01 9.47
C ARG A 55 7.38 3.76 9.62
N GLY A 56 6.64 3.93 8.53
CA GLY A 56 5.33 4.57 8.52
C GLY A 56 4.16 3.69 8.99
N ILE A 57 4.37 2.39 9.31
CA ILE A 57 3.28 1.52 9.75
C ILE A 57 2.57 2.10 10.96
N ASN A 58 1.24 2.19 10.86
CA ASN A 58 0.34 2.74 11.89
C ASN A 58 0.63 4.21 12.30
N LYS A 59 1.42 4.95 11.52
CA LYS A 59 1.56 6.38 11.75
C LYS A 59 0.28 7.12 11.37
N PRO A 60 -0.08 8.20 12.09
CA PRO A 60 -1.25 9.00 11.76
C PRO A 60 -1.18 9.57 10.34
N ILE A 61 -2.32 9.53 9.64
CA ILE A 61 -2.51 10.19 8.36
C ILE A 61 -3.58 11.25 8.52
N HIS A 62 -3.27 12.47 8.12
CA HIS A 62 -4.21 13.59 8.05
C HIS A 62 -4.60 13.80 6.59
N TYR A 63 -5.86 13.56 6.25
CA TYR A 63 -6.39 13.78 4.91
C TYR A 63 -6.96 15.18 4.80
N ASN A 64 -6.45 15.97 3.86
CA ASN A 64 -7.05 17.26 3.45
C ASN A 64 -8.15 17.04 2.40
N SER A 65 -8.10 15.91 1.69
CA SER A 65 -9.13 15.49 0.73
C SER A 65 -10.07 14.44 1.31
N LYS A 66 -11.26 14.33 0.73
CA LYS A 66 -12.28 13.36 1.17
C LYS A 66 -12.06 11.99 0.58
N LEU A 67 -11.99 10.99 1.45
CA LEU A 67 -12.00 9.57 1.03
C LEU A 67 -13.36 9.19 0.41
N TYR A 68 -13.32 8.36 -0.62
CA TYR A 68 -14.53 7.78 -1.18
C TYR A 68 -15.00 6.60 -0.33
N SER A 69 -16.19 6.71 0.23
CA SER A 69 -16.73 5.72 1.17
C SER A 69 -16.94 4.32 0.57
N GLY A 70 -17.00 4.21 -0.76
CA GLY A 70 -17.12 2.93 -1.46
C GLY A 70 -15.83 2.11 -1.45
N TYR A 71 -14.67 2.75 -1.29
CA TYR A 71 -13.36 2.11 -1.30
C TYR A 71 -12.47 2.67 -0.19
N MET A 72 -12.64 2.14 1.01
CA MET A 72 -11.94 2.60 2.21
C MET A 72 -10.76 1.68 2.58
N ALA A 73 -10.57 0.56 1.86
CA ALA A 73 -9.62 -0.48 2.25
C ALA A 73 -9.80 -0.89 3.73
N GLY A 74 -8.73 -0.89 4.54
CA GLY A 74 -8.76 -1.15 5.98
C GLY A 74 -9.17 0.04 6.85
N GLY A 75 -9.66 1.15 6.27
CA GLY A 75 -10.04 2.38 6.97
C GLY A 75 -9.03 3.51 6.79
N MET A 76 -9.07 4.51 7.69
CA MET A 76 -8.29 5.75 7.55
C MET A 76 -6.77 5.54 7.47
N ASN A 77 -6.23 4.50 8.09
CA ASN A 77 -4.79 4.22 8.10
C ASN A 77 -4.38 3.18 7.04
N ALA A 78 -5.26 2.81 6.12
CA ALA A 78 -5.00 1.72 5.18
C ALA A 78 -3.79 1.97 4.26
N LEU A 79 -3.44 3.22 3.95
CA LEU A 79 -2.22 3.52 3.18
C LEU A 79 -0.93 3.12 3.90
N LEU A 80 -0.99 2.95 5.23
CA LEU A 80 0.16 2.66 6.09
C LEU A 80 -0.04 1.41 6.96
N ASP A 81 -0.94 0.49 6.57
CA ASP A 81 -1.21 -0.73 7.31
C ASP A 81 -0.26 -1.89 6.98
N GLY A 82 0.65 -1.69 6.05
CA GLY A 82 1.61 -2.69 5.59
C GLY A 82 1.02 -3.71 4.61
N TYR A 83 -0.21 -3.53 4.13
CA TYR A 83 -0.81 -4.44 3.17
C TYR A 83 -0.91 -3.82 1.78
N ARG A 84 -0.50 -4.58 0.76
CA ARG A 84 -0.67 -4.18 -0.64
C ARG A 84 -2.00 -4.65 -1.19
N GLY A 85 -2.63 -3.82 -2.01
CA GLY A 85 -3.74 -4.23 -2.86
C GLY A 85 -3.29 -5.26 -3.91
N GLY A 86 -4.16 -6.20 -4.23
CA GLY A 86 -3.95 -7.25 -5.22
C GLY A 86 -4.31 -6.82 -6.65
N LEU A 87 -4.72 -7.80 -7.45
CA LEU A 87 -5.04 -7.62 -8.86
C LEU A 87 -6.47 -7.14 -9.11
N THR A 88 -7.24 -6.87 -8.07
CA THR A 88 -8.61 -6.37 -8.18
C THR A 88 -8.85 -5.25 -7.18
N TYR A 89 -9.54 -4.20 -7.61
CA TYR A 89 -9.95 -3.10 -6.73
C TYR A 89 -11.03 -3.53 -5.71
N LEU A 90 -11.60 -4.72 -5.88
CA LEU A 90 -12.63 -5.29 -4.99
C LEU A 90 -12.06 -6.15 -3.85
N ASP A 91 -10.75 -6.24 -3.69
CA ASP A 91 -10.10 -7.06 -2.66
C ASP A 91 -10.14 -6.46 -1.25
N GLY A 92 -10.71 -5.25 -1.11
CA GLY A 92 -10.78 -4.52 0.15
C GLY A 92 -9.42 -3.98 0.63
N ARG A 93 -8.44 -3.80 -0.28
CA ARG A 93 -7.08 -3.32 0.02
C ARG A 93 -6.73 -2.03 -0.71
N TRP A 94 -7.62 -1.52 -1.55
CA TRP A 94 -7.44 -0.29 -2.29
C TRP A 94 -8.28 0.84 -1.70
N GLN A 95 -7.67 1.97 -1.44
CA GLN A 95 -8.40 3.21 -1.16
C GLN A 95 -8.71 3.92 -2.47
N GLY A 96 -9.94 4.43 -2.59
CA GLY A 96 -10.38 5.19 -3.75
C GLY A 96 -10.64 6.66 -3.42
N TYR A 97 -10.39 7.51 -4.39
CA TYR A 97 -10.60 8.95 -4.32
C TYR A 97 -11.33 9.40 -5.57
N LEU A 98 -12.30 10.30 -5.43
CA LEU A 98 -13.03 10.89 -6.55
C LEU A 98 -12.44 12.23 -7.00
N ASN A 99 -11.55 12.79 -6.20
CA ASN A 99 -10.83 14.04 -6.43
C ASN A 99 -9.35 13.81 -6.11
N ASP A 100 -8.55 14.86 -6.26
CA ASP A 100 -7.14 14.84 -5.88
C ASP A 100 -6.96 14.34 -4.45
N LEU A 101 -5.94 13.51 -4.24
CA LEU A 101 -5.50 13.16 -2.89
C LEU A 101 -4.54 14.24 -2.40
N ASP A 102 -4.79 14.68 -1.20
CA ASP A 102 -3.87 15.44 -0.39
C ASP A 102 -3.90 14.87 1.03
N CYS A 103 -2.79 14.35 1.47
CA CYS A 103 -2.65 13.82 2.82
C CYS A 103 -1.27 14.09 3.39
N VAL A 104 -1.18 14.09 4.71
CA VAL A 104 0.07 14.29 5.46
C VAL A 104 0.25 13.14 6.43
N VAL A 105 1.37 12.43 6.30
CA VAL A 105 1.79 11.43 7.27
C VAL A 105 2.59 12.12 8.38
N ASP A 106 2.21 11.92 9.66
CA ASP A 106 2.97 12.39 10.82
C ASP A 106 3.80 11.24 11.40
N MET A 107 5.11 11.32 11.26
CA MET A 107 6.05 10.33 11.81
C MET A 107 6.17 10.38 13.32
N GLY A 108 5.60 11.43 13.98
CA GLY A 108 5.62 11.64 15.41
C GLY A 108 6.86 12.41 15.88
N GLU A 109 7.99 12.24 15.24
CA GLU A 109 9.27 12.92 15.48
C GLU A 109 10.03 13.11 14.17
N VAL A 110 11.02 13.99 14.16
CA VAL A 110 11.92 14.14 13.00
C VAL A 110 12.71 12.86 12.83
N THR A 111 12.57 12.25 11.66
CA THR A 111 13.09 10.91 11.34
C THR A 111 13.89 10.96 10.05
N ASP A 112 14.96 10.16 9.96
CA ASP A 112 15.69 9.96 8.70
C ASP A 112 14.85 9.10 7.75
N ILE A 113 14.61 9.63 6.55
CA ILE A 113 13.78 9.01 5.51
C ILE A 113 14.61 8.89 4.24
N HIS A 114 14.75 7.66 3.75
CA HIS A 114 15.56 7.36 2.56
C HIS A 114 14.70 7.00 1.36
N LYS A 115 13.46 6.55 1.60
CA LYS A 115 12.56 6.14 0.55
C LYS A 115 11.10 6.39 0.94
N VAL A 116 10.33 6.98 0.03
CA VAL A 116 8.87 7.03 0.09
C VAL A 116 8.34 6.45 -1.21
N SER A 117 7.38 5.52 -1.14
CA SER A 117 6.73 4.99 -2.34
C SER A 117 5.24 4.84 -2.16
N SER A 118 4.50 5.04 -3.24
CA SER A 118 3.07 4.83 -3.36
C SER A 118 2.76 4.04 -4.62
N ARG A 119 1.73 3.18 -4.57
CA ARG A 119 1.34 2.34 -5.69
C ARG A 119 -0.10 2.61 -6.06
N PHE A 120 -0.34 2.78 -7.35
CA PHE A 120 -1.66 3.02 -7.91
C PHE A 120 -2.02 1.95 -8.93
N MET A 121 -3.33 1.73 -9.07
CA MET A 121 -3.92 0.81 -10.05
C MET A 121 -4.62 1.61 -11.15
N GLN A 122 -4.57 1.11 -12.38
CA GLN A 122 -5.45 1.52 -13.45
C GLN A 122 -6.25 0.33 -13.96
N LEU A 123 -7.55 0.55 -14.11
CA LEU A 123 -8.48 -0.31 -14.84
C LEU A 123 -9.64 0.58 -15.31
N ILE A 124 -9.54 1.13 -16.52
CA ILE A 124 -10.44 2.20 -16.97
C ILE A 124 -11.88 1.75 -17.18
N GLY A 125 -12.13 0.47 -17.47
CA GLY A 125 -13.49 -0.05 -17.66
C GLY A 125 -14.44 0.26 -16.49
N PRO A 126 -14.08 -0.02 -15.23
CA PRO A 126 -14.83 0.38 -14.04
C PRO A 126 -14.56 1.81 -13.56
N GLY A 127 -13.76 2.61 -14.25
CA GLY A 127 -13.46 4.00 -13.88
C GLY A 127 -12.31 4.18 -12.89
N VAL A 128 -11.38 3.24 -12.82
CA VAL A 128 -10.18 3.37 -11.99
C VAL A 128 -9.02 3.91 -12.83
N TYR A 129 -8.49 5.07 -12.46
CA TYR A 129 -7.43 5.77 -13.19
C TYR A 129 -6.19 5.98 -12.34
N GLN A 130 -5.03 6.06 -13.00
CA GLN A 130 -3.79 6.56 -12.40
C GLN A 130 -3.94 8.05 -12.07
N PRO A 131 -3.19 8.58 -11.09
CA PRO A 131 -2.99 10.02 -10.97
C PRO A 131 -2.26 10.57 -12.21
N GLY A 132 -2.39 11.86 -12.46
CA GLY A 132 -1.58 12.53 -13.48
C GLY A 132 -0.10 12.57 -13.10
N GLU A 133 0.13 12.87 -11.84
CA GLU A 133 1.45 12.91 -11.20
C GLU A 133 1.31 12.74 -9.68
N VAL A 134 2.42 12.42 -9.04
CA VAL A 134 2.55 12.36 -7.58
C VAL A 134 3.67 13.30 -7.15
N GLU A 135 3.38 14.20 -6.20
CA GLU A 135 4.36 15.05 -5.56
C GLU A 135 4.64 14.57 -4.13
N LEU A 136 5.91 14.60 -3.75
CA LEU A 136 6.36 14.37 -2.39
C LEU A 136 6.93 15.65 -1.80
N LEU A 137 6.45 16.01 -0.61
CA LEU A 137 7.05 17.07 0.19
C LEU A 137 7.55 16.52 1.52
N THR A 138 8.45 17.27 2.17
CA THR A 138 8.93 16.98 3.53
C THR A 138 8.88 18.25 4.37
N SER A 139 8.65 18.08 5.68
CA SER A 139 8.68 19.17 6.65
C SER A 139 9.06 18.65 8.03
N GLU A 140 9.80 19.42 8.79
CA GLU A 140 10.13 19.14 10.19
C GLU A 140 9.10 19.77 11.15
N ASP A 141 8.52 20.91 10.80
CA ASP A 141 7.72 21.79 11.65
C ASP A 141 6.23 21.91 11.26
N ARG A 142 5.83 21.38 10.10
CA ARG A 142 4.51 21.52 9.49
C ARG A 142 4.18 22.93 8.98
N GLU A 143 5.17 23.82 8.92
CA GLU A 143 5.05 25.20 8.43
C GLU A 143 5.84 25.38 7.14
N SER A 144 7.07 24.88 7.12
CA SER A 144 7.99 24.96 5.99
C SER A 144 8.03 23.62 5.25
N TYR A 145 7.59 23.61 3.98
CA TYR A 145 7.56 22.41 3.15
C TYR A 145 8.57 22.49 2.02
N ILE A 146 9.33 21.43 1.83
CA ILE A 146 10.33 21.30 0.77
C ILE A 146 9.85 20.20 -0.20
N SER A 147 9.69 20.56 -1.48
CA SER A 147 9.38 19.58 -2.51
C SER A 147 10.60 18.68 -2.77
N GLN A 148 10.38 17.40 -2.74
CA GLN A 148 11.37 16.37 -3.03
C GLN A 148 11.25 15.86 -4.46
N GLY A 149 10.30 16.40 -5.20
CA GLY A 149 10.09 16.16 -6.60
C GLY A 149 8.68 15.73 -6.96
N VAL A 150 8.45 15.67 -8.26
CA VAL A 150 7.18 15.25 -8.88
C VAL A 150 7.49 14.11 -9.84
N ILE A 151 6.72 13.05 -9.79
CA ILE A 151 6.82 11.91 -10.71
C ILE A 151 5.53 11.83 -11.52
N PRO A 152 5.57 12.03 -12.84
CA PRO A 152 4.39 11.90 -13.69
C PRO A 152 4.03 10.43 -13.91
N THR A 153 2.76 10.18 -14.25
CA THR A 153 2.35 8.86 -14.71
C THR A 153 2.97 8.54 -16.08
N THR A 154 3.36 7.29 -16.26
CA THR A 154 3.86 6.77 -17.54
C THR A 154 2.84 5.89 -18.25
N ILE A 155 1.74 5.56 -17.58
CA ILE A 155 0.66 4.72 -18.12
C ILE A 155 -0.35 5.62 -18.83
N SER A 156 -0.67 5.29 -20.09
CA SER A 156 -1.67 6.03 -20.84
C SER A 156 -3.06 5.92 -20.20
N ASN A 157 -3.78 7.02 -20.08
CA ASN A 157 -5.16 7.04 -19.60
C ASN A 157 -6.17 6.38 -20.55
N THR A 158 -5.71 5.96 -21.73
CA THR A 158 -6.50 5.19 -22.72
C THR A 158 -6.17 3.70 -22.71
N ASP A 159 -5.16 3.28 -21.93
CA ASP A 159 -4.80 1.88 -21.79
C ASP A 159 -5.87 1.15 -20.97
N LYS A 160 -6.50 0.14 -21.60
CA LYS A 160 -7.63 -0.62 -21.04
C LYS A 160 -7.19 -1.79 -20.17
N ASP A 161 -5.94 -2.17 -20.25
CA ASP A 161 -5.42 -3.31 -19.50
C ASP A 161 -5.25 -2.94 -18.02
N LEU A 162 -5.38 -3.94 -17.15
CA LEU A 162 -5.04 -3.79 -15.74
C LEU A 162 -3.56 -3.47 -15.62
N SER A 163 -3.25 -2.30 -15.08
CA SER A 163 -1.87 -1.86 -14.92
C SER A 163 -1.63 -1.24 -13.54
N PHE A 164 -0.37 -1.21 -13.15
CA PHE A 164 0.07 -0.66 -11.87
C PHE A 164 1.30 0.21 -12.09
N GLN A 165 1.35 1.33 -11.39
CA GLN A 165 2.56 2.14 -11.30
C GLN A 165 2.94 2.37 -9.84
N GLU A 166 4.22 2.20 -9.53
CA GLU A 166 4.80 2.57 -8.24
C GLU A 166 5.59 3.86 -8.41
N TYR A 167 5.25 4.87 -7.63
CA TYR A 167 5.93 6.16 -7.59
C TYR A 167 6.89 6.12 -6.42
N THR A 168 8.19 6.11 -6.72
CA THR A 168 9.24 5.95 -5.70
C THR A 168 10.18 7.15 -5.69
N PHE A 169 10.24 7.79 -4.54
CA PHE A 169 11.17 8.88 -4.24
C PHE A 169 12.29 8.32 -3.36
N ASN A 170 13.53 8.54 -3.78
CA ASN A 170 14.72 8.17 -3.00
C ASN A 170 15.51 9.43 -2.67
N GLY A 171 16.04 9.51 -1.45
CA GLY A 171 16.84 10.64 -0.97
C GLY A 171 17.28 10.41 0.47
N ASP A 172 17.90 11.44 1.03
CA ASP A 172 18.31 11.47 2.44
C ASP A 172 17.69 12.69 3.07
N TRP A 173 16.50 12.52 3.64
CA TRP A 173 15.71 13.61 4.21
C TRP A 173 15.55 13.45 5.71
N LYS A 174 15.47 14.58 6.40
CA LYS A 174 14.98 14.62 7.78
C LYS A 174 13.60 15.24 7.76
N ALA A 175 12.60 14.52 8.25
CA ALA A 175 11.24 15.02 8.29
C ALA A 175 10.42 14.36 9.40
N ARG A 176 9.49 15.12 9.95
CA ARG A 176 8.39 14.61 10.76
C ARG A 176 7.11 14.50 9.92
N TYR A 177 6.85 15.48 9.07
CA TYR A 177 5.65 15.51 8.24
C TYR A 177 5.98 15.22 6.79
N ILE A 178 5.22 14.30 6.21
CA ILE A 178 5.41 13.84 4.83
C ILE A 178 4.09 14.06 4.09
N PRO A 179 3.88 15.24 3.48
CA PRO A 179 2.78 15.44 2.56
C PRO A 179 2.98 14.63 1.28
N VAL A 180 1.93 13.98 0.86
CA VAL A 180 1.85 13.32 -0.45
C VAL A 180 0.58 13.81 -1.12
N SER A 181 0.76 14.42 -2.28
CA SER A 181 -0.35 14.84 -3.13
C SER A 181 -0.30 14.19 -4.48
N TYR A 182 -1.45 13.94 -5.06
CA TYR A 182 -1.55 13.59 -6.47
C TYR A 182 -2.73 14.32 -7.12
N THR A 183 -2.54 14.68 -8.39
CA THR A 183 -3.56 15.32 -9.19
C THR A 183 -4.31 14.29 -10.03
N HIS A 184 -5.65 14.40 -10.07
CA HIS A 184 -6.45 13.63 -11.01
C HIS A 184 -6.11 14.04 -12.44
N LEU A 185 -6.06 13.05 -13.32
CA LEU A 185 -6.13 13.33 -14.77
C LEU A 185 -7.49 13.99 -15.04
N THR A 186 -7.50 15.25 -15.40
CA THR A 186 -8.69 15.86 -15.99
C THR A 186 -8.97 15.15 -17.31
N LEU A 187 -10.02 14.32 -17.34
CA LEU A 187 -10.53 13.79 -18.59
C LEU A 187 -10.92 14.98 -19.47
N PRO A 188 -10.49 15.03 -20.75
CA PRO A 188 -11.01 16.04 -21.64
C PRO A 188 -12.52 15.92 -21.67
N THR A 189 -13.21 16.98 -21.28
CA THR A 189 -14.66 17.09 -21.41
C THR A 189 -14.95 17.06 -22.91
N ILE A 190 -15.62 16.00 -23.37
CA ILE A 190 -16.15 15.91 -24.73
C ILE A 190 -17.39 16.78 -24.81
#